data_56f684d2a87c7a183bd4870d8fa0adbf
#
_entry.id   56f684d2a87c7a183bd4870d8fa0adbf
#
_cell.length_a   1.000
_cell.length_b   1.000
_cell.length_c   1.000
_cell.angle_alpha   90.00
_cell.angle_beta   90.00
_cell.angle_gamma   90.00
#
_symmetry.space_group_name_H-M   'P 1'
#
loop_
_entity.id
_entity.type
_entity.pdbx_description
1 polymer ?
#
loop_
_entity_poly.entity_id
_entity_poly.type
_entity_poly.pdbx_seq_one_letter_code
_entity_poly.pdbx_strand_id
1 'polypeptide(L)'
;MKIKFILIYLLSLILLSGCQTIKNKSDEVAEKENEKYGQFVGKQISELKMELGAPTEDFVNELGNETLVYKTKKFGLPCERKFEINTSGIVIGFNSSGCF
;
A
#
# COMPACT_ATOMS: atom_id res chain seq x y z
N MET A 1 -33.64 -8.98 35.62
CA MET A 1 -33.89 -8.28 34.36
C MET A 1 -32.76 -7.29 33.98
N LYS A 2 -32.25 -6.49 34.89
CA LYS A 2 -31.16 -5.52 34.58
C LYS A 2 -29.82 -6.16 34.25
N ILE A 3 -29.53 -7.36 34.75
CA ILE A 3 -28.25 -8.06 34.52
C ILE A 3 -28.11 -8.55 33.07
N LYS A 4 -29.22 -8.99 32.44
CA LYS A 4 -29.20 -9.44 31.03
C LYS A 4 -28.91 -8.32 30.04
N PHE A 5 -29.39 -7.12 30.28
CA PHE A 5 -29.10 -5.94 29.44
C PHE A 5 -27.65 -5.50 29.57
N ILE A 6 -27.07 -5.58 30.76
CA ILE A 6 -25.65 -5.23 31.01
C ILE A 6 -24.71 -6.22 30.30
N LEU A 7 -25.03 -7.52 30.29
CA LEU A 7 -24.25 -8.55 29.60
C LEU A 7 -24.27 -8.37 28.07
N ILE A 8 -25.41 -8.03 27.49
CA ILE A 8 -25.56 -7.74 26.06
C ILE A 8 -24.78 -6.50 25.69
N TYR A 9 -24.76 -5.47 26.52
CA TYR A 9 -24.00 -4.23 26.32
C TYR A 9 -22.48 -4.47 26.35
N LEU A 10 -22.01 -5.27 27.30
CA LEU A 10 -20.61 -5.67 27.41
C LEU A 10 -20.14 -6.51 26.21
N LEU A 11 -20.98 -7.40 25.71
CA LEU A 11 -20.68 -8.24 24.55
C LEU A 11 -20.56 -7.40 23.28
N SER A 12 -21.42 -6.40 23.09
CA SER A 12 -21.37 -5.51 21.92
C SER A 12 -20.14 -4.60 21.94
N LEU A 13 -19.67 -4.18 23.10
CA LEU A 13 -18.43 -3.39 23.26
C LEU A 13 -17.17 -4.19 22.91
N ILE A 14 -17.12 -5.47 23.24
CA ILE A 14 -16.01 -6.37 22.91
C ILE A 14 -15.93 -6.60 21.40
N LEU A 15 -17.05 -6.73 20.70
CA LEU A 15 -17.10 -6.90 19.25
C LEU A 15 -16.59 -5.65 18.50
N LEU A 16 -16.88 -4.46 18.99
CA LEU A 16 -16.42 -3.20 18.40
C LEU A 16 -14.91 -3.01 18.55
N SER A 17 -14.30 -3.40 19.66
CA SER A 17 -12.86 -3.28 19.87
C SER A 17 -12.07 -4.25 19.00
N GLY A 18 -12.59 -5.42 18.67
CA GLY A 18 -11.97 -6.37 17.73
C GLY A 18 -11.81 -5.83 16.32
N CYS A 19 -12.82 -5.14 15.82
CA CYS A 19 -12.78 -4.52 14.48
C CYS A 19 -11.75 -3.39 14.39
N GLN A 20 -11.55 -2.59 15.41
CA GLN A 20 -10.57 -1.52 15.47
C GLN A 20 -9.13 -2.03 15.44
N THR A 21 -8.84 -3.16 16.07
CA THR A 21 -7.50 -3.74 16.09
C THR A 21 -7.04 -4.19 14.70
N ILE A 22 -7.92 -4.78 13.90
CA ILE A 22 -7.61 -5.20 12.52
C ILE A 22 -7.36 -3.99 11.63
N LYS A 23 -8.15 -2.94 11.75
CA LYS A 23 -8.00 -1.70 11.00
C LYS A 23 -6.67 -1.01 11.31
N ASN A 24 -6.23 -0.95 12.55
CA ASN A 24 -4.96 -0.35 12.95
C ASN A 24 -3.75 -1.06 12.36
N LYS A 25 -3.75 -2.40 12.29
CA LYS A 25 -2.67 -3.17 11.65
C LYS A 25 -2.57 -2.91 10.15
N SER A 26 -3.70 -2.82 9.46
CA SER A 26 -3.73 -2.49 8.04
C SER A 26 -3.19 -1.09 7.76
N ASP A 27 -3.52 -0.10 8.59
CA ASP A 27 -3.04 1.26 8.48
C ASP A 27 -1.52 1.36 8.76
N GLU A 28 -0.98 0.61 9.72
CA GLU A 28 0.47 0.56 9.99
C GLU A 28 1.26 0.03 8.80
N VAL A 29 0.80 -1.02 8.16
CA VAL A 29 1.46 -1.60 6.97
C VAL A 29 1.46 -0.60 5.82
N ALA A 30 0.33 0.07 5.57
CA ALA A 30 0.22 1.10 4.54
C ALA A 30 1.15 2.29 4.80
N GLU A 31 1.26 2.76 6.04
CA GLU A 31 2.17 3.84 6.42
C GLU A 31 3.64 3.47 6.19
N LYS A 32 4.07 2.28 6.58
CA LYS A 32 5.44 1.79 6.38
C LYS A 32 5.78 1.68 4.89
N GLU A 33 4.87 1.22 4.06
CA GLU A 33 5.08 1.16 2.61
C GLU A 33 5.16 2.54 1.99
N ASN A 34 4.29 3.46 2.39
CA ASN A 34 4.33 4.84 1.92
C ASN A 34 5.62 5.55 2.31
N GLU A 35 6.16 5.32 3.50
CA GLU A 35 7.46 5.86 3.91
C GLU A 35 8.60 5.29 3.08
N LYS A 36 8.63 3.98 2.87
CA LYS A 36 9.72 3.30 2.15
C LYS A 36 9.72 3.63 0.67
N TYR A 37 8.58 3.52 0.00
CA TYR A 37 8.48 3.70 -1.46
C TYR A 37 8.11 5.11 -1.87
N GLY A 38 7.37 5.83 -1.03
CA GLY A 38 7.00 7.22 -1.28
C GLY A 38 8.19 8.18 -1.31
N GLN A 39 9.33 7.81 -0.71
CA GLN A 39 10.55 8.60 -0.78
C GLN A 39 11.11 8.74 -2.20
N PHE A 40 10.73 7.85 -3.12
CA PHE A 40 11.15 7.93 -4.51
C PHE A 40 10.40 9.00 -5.31
N VAL A 41 9.27 9.47 -4.82
CA VAL A 41 8.52 10.57 -5.46
C VAL A 41 9.37 11.83 -5.45
N GLY A 42 9.57 12.43 -6.63
CA GLY A 42 10.46 13.57 -6.83
C GLY A 42 11.88 13.18 -7.24
N LYS A 43 12.24 11.90 -7.21
CA LYS A 43 13.56 11.41 -7.64
C LYS A 43 13.54 10.95 -9.09
N GLN A 44 14.72 10.78 -9.66
CA GLN A 44 14.88 10.31 -11.03
C GLN A 44 14.59 8.80 -11.14
N ILE A 45 14.13 8.37 -12.32
CA ILE A 45 13.86 6.96 -12.62
C ILE A 45 15.10 6.08 -12.42
N SER A 46 16.29 6.60 -12.69
CA SER A 46 17.54 5.88 -12.49
C SER A 46 17.79 5.52 -11.03
N GLU A 47 17.47 6.39 -10.10
CA GLU A 47 17.59 6.14 -8.66
C GLU A 47 16.62 5.03 -8.21
N LEU A 48 15.38 5.04 -8.73
CA LEU A 48 14.39 4.01 -8.47
C LEU A 48 14.86 2.64 -8.96
N LYS A 49 15.37 2.56 -10.18
CA LYS A 49 15.89 1.31 -10.78
C LYS A 49 17.15 0.79 -10.09
N MET A 50 17.99 1.68 -9.56
CA MET A 50 19.16 1.28 -8.77
C MET A 50 18.76 0.61 -7.46
N GLU A 51 17.73 1.09 -6.81
CA GLU A 51 17.26 0.53 -5.52
C GLU A 51 16.40 -0.72 -5.69
N LEU A 52 15.46 -0.70 -6.63
CA LEU A 52 14.48 -1.77 -6.80
C LEU A 52 14.81 -2.75 -7.93
N GLY A 53 15.77 -2.41 -8.78
CA GLY A 53 16.12 -3.21 -9.94
C GLY A 53 15.19 -2.98 -11.13
N ALA A 54 15.17 -3.91 -12.07
CA ALA A 54 14.31 -3.85 -13.25
C ALA A 54 12.86 -4.10 -12.87
N PRO A 55 11.89 -3.34 -13.42
CA PRO A 55 10.48 -3.58 -13.16
C PRO A 55 10.00 -4.88 -13.82
N THR A 56 8.93 -5.45 -13.26
CA THR A 56 8.29 -6.63 -13.84
C THR A 56 7.59 -6.29 -15.15
N GLU A 57 6.95 -5.13 -15.19
CA GLU A 57 6.27 -4.60 -16.37
C GLU A 57 6.55 -3.10 -16.48
N ASP A 58 6.45 -2.58 -17.70
CA ASP A 58 6.68 -1.19 -18.04
C ASP A 58 5.73 -0.82 -19.17
N PHE A 59 4.93 0.23 -18.99
CA PHE A 59 3.99 0.69 -20.01
C PHE A 59 3.76 2.20 -19.90
N VAL A 60 3.25 2.80 -20.98
CA VAL A 60 2.85 4.21 -21.02
C VAL A 60 1.36 4.29 -20.74
N ASN A 61 0.97 5.14 -19.78
CA ASN A 61 -0.45 5.33 -19.42
C ASN A 61 -1.14 6.31 -20.36
N GLU A 62 -2.44 6.57 -20.13
CA GLU A 62 -3.26 7.47 -20.93
C GLU A 62 -2.77 8.92 -20.94
N LEU A 63 -2.09 9.33 -19.88
CA LEU A 63 -1.52 10.68 -19.76
C LEU A 63 -0.18 10.84 -20.49
N GLY A 64 0.35 9.78 -21.08
CA GLY A 64 1.66 9.77 -21.73
C GLY A 64 2.83 9.57 -20.78
N ASN A 65 2.57 9.24 -19.52
CA ASN A 65 3.59 8.96 -18.52
C ASN A 65 3.94 7.48 -18.49
N GLU A 66 5.22 7.18 -18.24
CA GLU A 66 5.68 5.81 -18.06
C GLU A 66 5.22 5.27 -16.70
N THR A 67 4.75 4.04 -16.66
CA THR A 67 4.40 3.35 -15.41
C THR A 67 5.27 2.12 -15.24
N LEU A 68 6.01 2.06 -14.14
CA LEU A 68 6.82 0.91 -13.76
C LEU A 68 6.05 0.07 -12.76
N VAL A 69 5.91 -1.23 -13.02
CA VAL A 69 5.19 -2.16 -12.16
C VAL A 69 6.15 -3.17 -11.58
N TYR A 70 6.19 -3.26 -10.26
CA TYR A 70 6.97 -4.24 -9.51
C TYR A 70 6.00 -5.22 -8.84
N LYS A 71 6.00 -6.47 -9.31
CA LYS A 71 5.16 -7.53 -8.76
C LYS A 71 5.97 -8.41 -7.83
N THR A 72 5.44 -8.64 -6.63
CA THR A 72 6.01 -9.58 -5.66
C THR A 72 4.90 -10.47 -5.10
N LYS A 73 5.28 -11.58 -4.46
CA LYS A 73 4.34 -12.46 -3.77
C LYS A 73 4.78 -12.61 -2.32
N LYS A 74 3.82 -12.52 -1.41
CA LYS A 74 4.02 -12.78 0.00
C LYS A 74 2.91 -13.71 0.47
N PHE A 75 3.29 -14.85 1.02
CA PHE A 75 2.35 -15.91 1.43
C PHE A 75 1.41 -16.36 0.30
N GLY A 76 1.92 -16.40 -0.95
CA GLY A 76 1.12 -16.74 -2.12
C GLY A 76 0.18 -15.64 -2.62
N LEU A 77 0.12 -14.49 -1.94
CA LEU A 77 -0.71 -13.36 -2.32
C LEU A 77 0.10 -12.37 -3.17
N PRO A 78 -0.45 -11.94 -4.33
CA PRO A 78 0.25 -11.00 -5.20
C PRO A 78 0.22 -9.59 -4.60
N CYS A 79 1.35 -8.89 -4.74
CA CYS A 79 1.51 -7.49 -4.39
C CYS A 79 2.03 -6.74 -5.60
N GLU A 80 1.36 -5.68 -6.01
CA GLU A 80 1.79 -4.80 -7.09
C GLU A 80 2.14 -3.41 -6.55
N ARG A 81 3.32 -2.91 -6.91
CA ARG A 81 3.74 -1.54 -6.65
C ARG A 81 3.95 -0.84 -7.98
N LYS A 82 3.26 0.27 -8.18
CA LYS A 82 3.28 1.05 -9.42
C LYS A 82 3.89 2.41 -9.16
N PHE A 83 4.84 2.79 -10.01
CA PHE A 83 5.46 4.12 -9.97
C PHE A 83 5.16 4.82 -11.28
N GLU A 84 4.58 6.01 -11.22
CA GLU A 84 4.33 6.84 -12.38
C GLU A 84 5.51 7.79 -12.60
N ILE A 85 6.03 7.81 -13.82
CA ILE A 85 7.20 8.60 -14.22
C ILE A 85 6.75 9.60 -15.28
N ASN A 86 7.07 10.89 -15.09
CA ASN A 86 6.72 11.89 -16.08
C ASN A 86 7.69 11.84 -17.30
N THR A 87 7.42 12.66 -18.32
CA THR A 87 8.22 12.71 -19.54
C THR A 87 9.66 13.19 -19.31
N SER A 88 9.93 13.83 -18.18
CA SER A 88 11.27 14.26 -17.78
C SER A 88 12.06 13.18 -17.01
N GLY A 89 11.46 12.00 -16.79
CA GLY A 89 12.10 10.91 -16.06
C GLY A 89 12.07 11.05 -14.54
N ILE A 90 11.12 11.80 -14.01
CA ILE A 90 10.94 12.01 -12.56
C ILE A 90 9.75 11.20 -12.06
N VAL A 91 9.91 10.54 -10.92
CA VAL A 91 8.83 9.81 -10.26
C VAL A 91 7.84 10.82 -9.69
N ILE A 92 6.59 10.78 -10.15
CA ILE A 92 5.55 11.72 -9.74
C ILE A 92 4.46 11.07 -8.89
N GLY A 93 4.41 9.75 -8.82
CA GLY A 93 3.42 9.06 -8.02
C GLY A 93 3.80 7.64 -7.68
N PHE A 94 3.20 7.12 -6.62
CA PHE A 94 3.36 5.76 -6.15
C PHE A 94 2.00 5.22 -5.71
N ASN A 95 1.72 3.96 -6.07
CA ASN A 95 0.52 3.26 -5.64
C ASN A 95 0.86 1.78 -5.41
N SER A 96 0.29 1.19 -4.37
CA SER A 96 0.44 -0.24 -4.09
C SER A 96 -0.91 -0.91 -3.95
N SER A 97 -0.97 -2.19 -4.32
CA SER A 97 -2.19 -3.00 -4.27
C SER A 97 -1.84 -4.41 -3.82
N GLY A 98 -2.60 -4.94 -2.85
CA GLY A 98 -2.43 -6.28 -2.32
C GLY A 98 -1.18 -6.50 -1.47
N CYS A 99 -0.51 -5.44 -1.03
CA CYS A 99 0.71 -5.51 -0.22
C CYS A 99 0.38 -5.54 1.27
N PHE A 100 1.03 -6.46 2.01
CA PHE A 100 0.85 -6.64 3.44
C PHE A 100 2.16 -6.46 4.20
#